data_c65eaff1a8c2e738c0931535701e819f
#
_entry.id   c65eaff1a8c2e738c0931535701e819f
#
_cell.length_a   1.000
_cell.length_b   1.000
_cell.length_c   1.000
_cell.angle_alpha   90.00
_cell.angle_beta   90.00
_cell.angle_gamma   90.00
#
_symmetry.space_group_name_H-M   'P 1'
#
loop_
_entity.id
_entity.type
_entity.pdbx_description
1 polymer ?
#
loop_
_entity_poly.entity_id
_entity_poly.type
_entity_poly.pdbx_seq_one_letter_code
_entity_poly.pdbx_strand_id
1 'polypeptide(L)'
;MSLIRLNDVSMDYDGRPVLKEAFLKLRKGDRVGLIGKNGTGKSTFLEIVLGRREPTGGTVDVTQGTTIGYFSQFSELDGERSVQQTLSDHFTEVHETQARLDEIGAQLAEPMDASAMDKLLTEQGALFERMDAIGGWTYETTIDTVLTRLGFDEERRHLPVDRLSGGWRNRAALALILVQAPDVLLLDEPTNFLDLDGVKWVENWLQGFAGAVLVVSHDRQFLDGVVDRIIEIENYRLQEYEGDYSAYVHAKQSRLKMLERQFAHEEELLAYEQAAASARREAARNPSNAVARRLADIKKRQAPRPIDQIITSIYDGLKVSNDLLTVTGLSKSFGGAPVFDGLSLDLQRGDRVAVIGPNGSGKSTLLDVLTGVTSPDAGTVRWAKGARFVSYNQVYAELDLTDTVGHAVNAYPDSLAFTATKKSVARFLAMLQFSDAELQQKIGTLSGGQRARVAIAQCLLSGAAVIVLDEPTNHLDITSTQVMERALTHFPGAVVVVSHDRFFVDKLADRLLSFEGDGRVVEKPATGAL
;
A
#
# COMPACT_ATOMS: atom_id res chain seq x y z
N MET A 1 3.96 -28.78 -9.57
CA MET A 1 2.53 -29.13 -9.52
C MET A 1 1.75 -27.86 -9.27
N SER A 2 0.55 -27.67 -9.87
CA SER A 2 -0.25 -26.45 -9.61
C SER A 2 -1.00 -26.64 -8.31
N LEU A 3 -0.92 -25.67 -7.38
CA LEU A 3 -1.66 -25.69 -6.13
C LEU A 3 -3.08 -25.14 -6.33
N ILE A 4 -3.19 -24.01 -7.08
CA ILE A 4 -4.47 -23.37 -7.40
C ILE A 4 -4.49 -23.02 -8.89
N ARG A 5 -5.66 -23.22 -9.54
CA ARG A 5 -5.90 -22.85 -10.93
C ARG A 5 -7.27 -22.20 -11.08
N LEU A 6 -7.29 -21.04 -11.72
CA LEU A 6 -8.49 -20.36 -12.18
C LEU A 6 -8.59 -20.53 -13.69
N ASN A 7 -9.73 -20.98 -14.18
CA ASN A 7 -10.00 -21.18 -15.61
C ASN A 7 -11.24 -20.36 -15.98
N ASP A 8 -11.05 -19.33 -16.81
CA ASP A 8 -12.11 -18.48 -17.37
C ASP A 8 -13.06 -17.89 -16.31
N VAL A 9 -12.48 -17.51 -15.15
CA VAL A 9 -13.27 -17.02 -14.03
C VAL A 9 -13.82 -15.64 -14.33
N SER A 10 -15.13 -15.50 -14.15
CA SER A 10 -15.85 -14.23 -14.31
C SER A 10 -16.70 -13.96 -13.08
N MET A 11 -16.83 -12.68 -12.70
CA MET A 11 -17.59 -12.22 -11.55
C MET A 11 -18.27 -10.89 -11.85
N ASP A 12 -19.55 -10.79 -11.55
CA ASP A 12 -20.31 -9.54 -11.60
C ASP A 12 -21.17 -9.34 -10.35
N TYR A 13 -21.52 -8.08 -10.08
CA TYR A 13 -22.49 -7.69 -9.06
C TYR A 13 -23.61 -6.92 -9.76
N ASP A 14 -24.82 -7.49 -9.79
CA ASP A 14 -26.00 -6.88 -10.37
C ASP A 14 -25.76 -6.36 -11.81
N GLY A 15 -25.06 -7.17 -12.63
CA GLY A 15 -24.72 -6.84 -14.01
C GLY A 15 -23.54 -5.86 -14.16
N ARG A 16 -22.85 -5.52 -13.06
CA ARG A 16 -21.60 -4.75 -13.11
C ARG A 16 -20.43 -5.71 -13.04
N PRO A 17 -19.63 -5.82 -14.10
CA PRO A 17 -18.51 -6.73 -14.11
C PRO A 17 -17.41 -6.28 -13.13
N VAL A 18 -16.83 -7.24 -12.43
CA VAL A 18 -15.65 -7.07 -11.57
C VAL A 18 -14.47 -7.84 -12.14
N LEU A 19 -14.71 -9.06 -12.64
CA LEU A 19 -13.73 -9.88 -13.33
C LEU A 19 -14.35 -10.47 -14.59
N LYS A 20 -13.55 -10.59 -15.66
CA LYS A 20 -13.93 -11.21 -16.93
C LYS A 20 -12.82 -12.12 -17.41
N GLU A 21 -13.17 -13.38 -17.68
CA GLU A 21 -12.26 -14.34 -18.30
C GLU A 21 -10.88 -14.36 -17.62
N ALA A 22 -10.88 -14.48 -16.28
CA ALA A 22 -9.65 -14.47 -15.50
C ALA A 22 -9.00 -15.85 -15.50
N PHE A 23 -7.73 -15.89 -15.82
CA PHE A 23 -6.89 -17.09 -15.78
C PHE A 23 -5.76 -16.84 -14.78
N LEU A 24 -5.53 -17.81 -13.89
CA LEU A 24 -4.40 -17.80 -12.96
C LEU A 24 -3.94 -19.23 -12.71
N LYS A 25 -2.64 -19.39 -12.55
CA LYS A 25 -2.04 -20.63 -12.11
C LYS A 25 -0.99 -20.32 -11.06
N LEU A 26 -1.21 -20.82 -9.84
CA LEU A 26 -0.27 -20.76 -8.73
C LEU A 26 0.41 -22.13 -8.56
N ARG A 27 1.73 -22.13 -8.51
CA ARG A 27 2.58 -23.31 -8.29
C ARG A 27 3.36 -23.12 -6.99
N LYS A 28 3.81 -24.20 -6.41
CA LYS A 28 4.74 -24.16 -5.27
C LYS A 28 5.98 -23.34 -5.64
N GLY A 29 6.33 -22.40 -4.78
CA GLY A 29 7.45 -21.49 -4.99
C GLY A 29 7.11 -20.19 -5.75
N ASP A 30 5.93 -20.08 -6.37
CA ASP A 30 5.52 -18.82 -7.04
C ASP A 30 5.41 -17.66 -6.03
N ARG A 31 5.86 -16.49 -6.44
CA ARG A 31 5.77 -15.21 -5.71
C ARG A 31 5.03 -14.20 -6.56
N VAL A 32 3.73 -14.06 -6.34
CA VAL A 32 2.85 -13.28 -7.21
C VAL A 32 2.35 -12.03 -6.51
N GLY A 33 2.57 -10.87 -7.09
CA GLY A 33 1.96 -9.60 -6.67
C GLY A 33 0.65 -9.36 -7.40
N LEU A 34 -0.43 -9.09 -6.68
CA LEU A 34 -1.72 -8.68 -7.27
C LEU A 34 -1.90 -7.18 -7.05
N ILE A 35 -1.93 -6.44 -8.15
CA ILE A 35 -2.08 -4.99 -8.13
C ILE A 35 -3.31 -4.54 -8.93
N GLY A 36 -3.70 -3.31 -8.73
CA GLY A 36 -4.83 -2.67 -9.42
C GLY A 36 -5.36 -1.50 -8.63
N LYS A 37 -6.12 -0.62 -9.28
CA LYS A 37 -6.76 0.54 -8.63
C LYS A 37 -7.68 0.08 -7.49
N ASN A 38 -7.96 0.97 -6.54
CA ASN A 38 -8.96 0.69 -5.52
C ASN A 38 -10.34 0.47 -6.17
N GLY A 39 -11.05 -0.56 -5.70
CA GLY A 39 -12.36 -0.94 -6.26
C GLY A 39 -12.30 -1.78 -7.54
N THR A 40 -11.14 -2.22 -8.03
CA THR A 40 -11.04 -3.09 -9.21
C THR A 40 -11.35 -4.56 -8.94
N GLY A 41 -11.61 -4.94 -7.68
CA GLY A 41 -11.98 -6.30 -7.32
C GLY A 41 -10.86 -7.17 -6.78
N LYS A 42 -9.74 -6.60 -6.28
CA LYS A 42 -8.63 -7.36 -5.67
C LYS A 42 -9.11 -8.26 -4.53
N SER A 43 -9.86 -7.71 -3.57
CA SER A 43 -10.40 -8.49 -2.45
C SER A 43 -11.42 -9.53 -2.92
N THR A 44 -12.28 -9.20 -3.88
CA THR A 44 -13.21 -10.18 -4.51
C THR A 44 -12.43 -11.32 -5.17
N PHE A 45 -11.32 -11.01 -5.84
CA PHE A 45 -10.47 -12.03 -6.44
C PHE A 45 -9.87 -12.96 -5.37
N LEU A 46 -9.37 -12.41 -4.25
CA LEU A 46 -8.87 -13.22 -3.12
C LEU A 46 -9.98 -14.08 -2.51
N GLU A 47 -11.20 -13.55 -2.33
CA GLU A 47 -12.35 -14.32 -1.83
C GLU A 47 -12.72 -15.49 -2.76
N ILE A 48 -12.62 -15.30 -4.08
CA ILE A 48 -12.83 -16.37 -5.07
C ILE A 48 -11.73 -17.43 -4.96
N VAL A 49 -10.47 -17.03 -4.85
CA VAL A 49 -9.33 -17.95 -4.67
C VAL A 49 -9.45 -18.76 -3.39
N LEU A 50 -9.99 -18.15 -2.31
CA LEU A 50 -10.28 -18.80 -1.02
C LEU A 50 -11.48 -19.75 -1.05
N GLY A 51 -12.27 -19.74 -2.12
CA GLY A 51 -13.54 -20.47 -2.17
C GLY A 51 -14.64 -19.88 -1.27
N ARG A 52 -14.44 -18.65 -0.73
CA ARG A 52 -15.44 -17.94 0.08
C ARG A 52 -16.52 -17.30 -0.78
N ARG A 53 -16.26 -17.17 -2.06
CA ARG A 53 -17.17 -16.59 -3.05
C ARG A 53 -17.17 -17.40 -4.33
N GLU A 54 -18.35 -17.82 -4.76
CA GLU A 54 -18.51 -18.51 -6.04
C GLU A 54 -18.45 -17.52 -7.21
N PRO A 55 -17.67 -17.79 -8.25
CA PRO A 55 -17.65 -16.96 -9.45
C PRO A 55 -18.96 -17.10 -10.23
N THR A 56 -19.36 -16.08 -10.99
CA THR A 56 -20.54 -16.13 -11.89
C THR A 56 -20.29 -16.98 -13.14
N GLY A 57 -19.02 -17.30 -13.44
CA GLY A 57 -18.63 -18.18 -14.54
C GLY A 57 -17.19 -18.67 -14.37
N GLY A 58 -16.84 -19.74 -15.06
CA GLY A 58 -15.54 -20.41 -14.94
C GLY A 58 -15.42 -21.34 -13.74
N THR A 59 -14.20 -21.79 -13.46
CA THR A 59 -13.91 -22.75 -12.37
C THR A 59 -12.66 -22.37 -11.61
N VAL A 60 -12.66 -22.70 -10.30
CA VAL A 60 -11.48 -22.60 -9.42
C VAL A 60 -11.13 -24.00 -8.94
N ASP A 61 -9.97 -24.47 -9.31
CA ASP A 61 -9.47 -25.80 -8.95
C ASP A 61 -8.37 -25.66 -7.89
N VAL A 62 -8.58 -26.20 -6.70
CA VAL A 62 -7.59 -26.30 -5.63
C VAL A 62 -7.16 -27.77 -5.51
N THR A 63 -5.86 -28.03 -5.53
CA THR A 63 -5.32 -29.39 -5.37
C THR A 63 -5.69 -29.92 -3.99
N GLN A 64 -6.19 -31.15 -3.94
CA GLN A 64 -6.62 -31.79 -2.70
C GLN A 64 -5.47 -31.84 -1.67
N GLY A 65 -5.76 -31.49 -0.43
CA GLY A 65 -4.78 -31.42 0.67
C GLY A 65 -3.95 -30.15 0.71
N THR A 66 -4.17 -29.19 -0.20
CA THR A 66 -3.48 -27.89 -0.15
C THR A 66 -4.01 -27.05 1.01
N THR A 67 -3.12 -26.61 1.89
CA THR A 67 -3.42 -25.68 2.97
C THR A 67 -3.26 -24.24 2.49
N ILE A 68 -4.25 -23.38 2.80
CA ILE A 68 -4.25 -21.97 2.41
C ILE A 68 -4.31 -21.10 3.67
N GLY A 69 -3.27 -20.30 3.90
CA GLY A 69 -3.26 -19.24 4.91
C GLY A 69 -3.70 -17.92 4.29
N TYR A 70 -4.59 -17.21 4.96
CA TYR A 70 -5.07 -15.92 4.50
C TYR A 70 -4.95 -14.86 5.57
N PHE A 71 -4.14 -13.85 5.28
CA PHE A 71 -4.05 -12.64 6.08
C PHE A 71 -4.88 -11.53 5.44
N SER A 72 -5.80 -10.96 6.21
CA SER A 72 -6.56 -9.76 5.86
C SER A 72 -6.48 -8.73 6.99
N GLN A 73 -6.80 -7.51 6.66
CA GLN A 73 -6.85 -6.39 7.61
C GLN A 73 -7.83 -6.63 8.79
N PHE A 74 -8.75 -7.59 8.67
CA PHE A 74 -9.77 -7.92 9.65
C PHE A 74 -9.71 -9.40 10.06
N SER A 75 -8.50 -9.96 10.20
CA SER A 75 -8.35 -11.33 10.69
C SER A 75 -8.85 -11.42 12.14
N GLU A 76 -9.85 -12.26 12.37
CA GLU A 76 -10.39 -12.52 13.71
C GLU A 76 -9.47 -13.50 14.46
N LEU A 77 -9.04 -13.11 15.64
CA LEU A 77 -8.33 -13.96 16.60
C LEU A 77 -9.21 -14.13 17.84
N ASP A 78 -9.03 -15.23 18.56
CA ASP A 78 -9.67 -15.43 19.86
C ASP A 78 -9.19 -14.36 20.86
N GLY A 79 -10.10 -13.48 21.23
CA GLY A 79 -9.81 -12.29 22.01
C GLY A 79 -9.40 -12.54 23.45
N GLU A 80 -9.86 -13.63 24.06
CA GLU A 80 -9.64 -13.93 25.47
C GLU A 80 -8.24 -14.51 25.73
N ARG A 81 -7.61 -15.13 24.73
CA ARG A 81 -6.30 -15.77 24.83
C ARG A 81 -5.17 -14.76 24.64
N SER A 82 -4.02 -15.04 25.28
CA SER A 82 -2.82 -14.26 24.99
C SER A 82 -2.29 -14.55 23.59
N VAL A 83 -1.51 -13.61 23.03
CA VAL A 83 -0.90 -13.79 21.71
C VAL A 83 -0.08 -15.09 21.66
N GLN A 84 0.76 -15.31 22.67
CA GLN A 84 1.60 -16.50 22.72
C GLN A 84 0.77 -17.80 22.81
N GLN A 85 -0.30 -17.80 23.61
CA GLN A 85 -1.21 -18.95 23.69
C GLN A 85 -1.90 -19.21 22.34
N THR A 86 -2.40 -18.14 21.68
CA THR A 86 -3.06 -18.26 20.38
C THR A 86 -2.15 -18.91 19.31
N LEU A 87 -0.85 -18.55 19.32
CA LEU A 87 0.12 -19.17 18.41
C LEU A 87 0.45 -20.61 18.82
N SER A 88 0.61 -20.87 20.12
CA SER A 88 0.92 -22.21 20.65
C SER A 88 -0.20 -23.21 20.40
N ASP A 89 -1.46 -22.79 20.52
CA ASP A 89 -2.63 -23.65 20.28
C ASP A 89 -2.70 -24.20 18.86
N HIS A 90 -2.05 -23.54 17.91
CA HIS A 90 -1.93 -24.07 16.55
C HIS A 90 -1.14 -25.40 16.51
N PHE A 91 -0.25 -25.63 17.45
CA PHE A 91 0.57 -26.82 17.56
C PHE A 91 -0.06 -27.93 18.42
N THR A 92 -1.40 -28.06 18.38
CA THR A 92 -2.14 -29.08 19.17
C THR A 92 -1.53 -30.47 18.98
N GLU A 93 -1.21 -30.85 17.75
CA GLU A 93 -0.59 -32.16 17.45
C GLU A 93 0.79 -32.32 18.09
N VAL A 94 1.58 -31.26 18.20
CA VAL A 94 2.86 -31.26 18.91
C VAL A 94 2.63 -31.50 20.40
N HIS A 95 1.66 -30.78 21.01
CA HIS A 95 1.33 -30.92 22.42
C HIS A 95 0.78 -32.33 22.75
N GLU A 96 -0.09 -32.88 21.92
CA GLU A 96 -0.59 -34.24 22.07
C GLU A 96 0.52 -35.28 21.95
N THR A 97 1.40 -35.13 20.95
CA THR A 97 2.54 -36.01 20.75
C THR A 97 3.53 -35.94 21.91
N GLN A 98 3.83 -34.73 22.40
CA GLN A 98 4.70 -34.52 23.56
C GLN A 98 4.09 -35.12 24.82
N ALA A 99 2.81 -34.88 25.10
CA ALA A 99 2.12 -35.46 26.27
C ALA A 99 2.16 -37.00 26.23
N ARG A 100 1.98 -37.59 25.02
CA ARG A 100 2.09 -39.05 24.89
C ARG A 100 3.50 -39.57 25.09
N LEU A 101 4.52 -38.86 24.64
CA LEU A 101 5.93 -39.16 24.90
C LEU A 101 6.24 -39.13 26.39
N ASP A 102 5.72 -38.12 27.10
CA ASP A 102 5.91 -37.98 28.56
C ASP A 102 5.20 -39.13 29.33
N GLU A 103 3.99 -39.52 28.90
CA GLU A 103 3.29 -40.70 29.48
C GLU A 103 4.09 -41.99 29.25
N ILE A 104 4.62 -42.21 28.04
CA ILE A 104 5.45 -43.38 27.73
C ILE A 104 6.73 -43.35 28.59
N GLY A 105 7.38 -42.19 28.74
CA GLY A 105 8.54 -42.01 29.59
C GLY A 105 8.26 -42.37 31.05
N ALA A 106 7.10 -41.96 31.58
CA ALA A 106 6.65 -42.31 32.92
C ALA A 106 6.40 -43.82 33.08
N GLN A 107 5.72 -44.44 32.08
CA GLN A 107 5.46 -45.87 32.08
C GLN A 107 6.74 -46.71 32.01
N LEU A 108 7.73 -46.32 31.15
CA LEU A 108 9.01 -47.01 31.02
C LEU A 108 9.87 -46.91 32.30
N ALA A 109 9.60 -45.97 33.22
CA ALA A 109 10.26 -45.88 34.50
C ALA A 109 9.75 -46.88 35.52
N GLU A 110 8.60 -47.54 35.25
CA GLU A 110 8.02 -48.55 36.12
C GLU A 110 8.48 -49.96 35.70
N PRO A 111 8.59 -50.93 36.65
CA PRO A 111 8.93 -52.31 36.30
C PRO A 111 7.83 -52.95 35.42
N MET A 112 8.20 -53.50 34.26
CA MET A 112 7.27 -54.13 33.33
C MET A 112 7.90 -55.37 32.67
N ASP A 113 7.09 -56.16 31.99
CA ASP A 113 7.58 -57.26 31.20
C ASP A 113 8.22 -56.81 29.90
N ALA A 114 9.10 -57.66 29.33
CA ALA A 114 9.86 -57.34 28.13
C ALA A 114 8.98 -57.06 26.87
N SER A 115 7.80 -57.69 26.78
CA SER A 115 6.87 -57.48 25.66
C SER A 115 6.15 -56.13 25.74
N ALA A 116 5.79 -55.71 26.96
CA ALA A 116 5.21 -54.39 27.19
C ALA A 116 6.25 -53.29 26.92
N MET A 117 7.48 -53.47 27.38
CA MET A 117 8.58 -52.54 27.14
C MET A 117 8.89 -52.39 25.66
N ASP A 118 8.96 -53.48 24.89
CA ASP A 118 9.22 -53.43 23.45
C ASP A 118 8.12 -52.67 22.66
N LYS A 119 6.86 -52.85 23.03
CA LYS A 119 5.74 -52.08 22.48
C LYS A 119 5.86 -50.58 22.73
N LEU A 120 6.16 -50.19 23.99
CA LEU A 120 6.31 -48.79 24.34
C LEU A 120 7.51 -48.12 23.66
N LEU A 121 8.63 -48.84 23.52
CA LEU A 121 9.80 -48.34 22.79
C LEU A 121 9.52 -48.19 21.30
N THR A 122 8.74 -49.09 20.69
CA THR A 122 8.32 -49.00 19.29
C THR A 122 7.40 -47.76 19.10
N GLU A 123 6.43 -47.58 19.97
CA GLU A 123 5.54 -46.42 19.96
C GLU A 123 6.33 -45.10 20.15
N GLN A 124 7.25 -45.06 21.11
CA GLN A 124 8.11 -43.92 21.37
C GLN A 124 8.94 -43.55 20.13
N GLY A 125 9.53 -44.55 19.43
CA GLY A 125 10.27 -44.34 18.20
C GLY A 125 9.40 -43.69 17.12
N ALA A 126 8.18 -44.18 16.90
CA ALA A 126 7.23 -43.61 15.95
C ALA A 126 6.81 -42.17 16.30
N LEU A 127 6.65 -41.85 17.61
CA LEU A 127 6.34 -40.51 18.07
C LEU A 127 7.53 -39.53 17.92
N PHE A 128 8.77 -40.00 18.07
CA PHE A 128 9.95 -39.17 17.77
C PHE A 128 10.02 -38.84 16.27
N GLU A 129 9.82 -39.82 15.39
CA GLU A 129 9.73 -39.57 13.96
C GLU A 129 8.58 -38.60 13.62
N ARG A 130 7.46 -38.71 14.34
CA ARG A 130 6.34 -37.77 14.19
C ARG A 130 6.70 -36.37 14.60
N MET A 131 7.36 -36.19 15.79
CA MET A 131 7.84 -34.90 16.29
C MET A 131 8.81 -34.25 15.29
N ASP A 132 9.73 -35.01 14.70
CA ASP A 132 10.63 -34.52 13.66
C ASP A 132 9.86 -34.05 12.42
N ALA A 133 8.88 -34.83 11.97
CA ALA A 133 8.09 -34.55 10.78
C ALA A 133 7.23 -33.27 10.90
N ILE A 134 6.70 -33.00 12.11
CA ILE A 134 5.86 -31.81 12.38
C ILE A 134 6.65 -30.62 12.91
N GLY A 135 7.99 -30.70 13.01
CA GLY A 135 8.83 -29.64 13.55
C GLY A 135 8.62 -29.37 15.05
N GLY A 136 8.15 -30.38 15.81
CA GLY A 136 7.73 -30.26 17.19
C GLY A 136 8.83 -29.83 18.16
N TRP A 137 10.10 -30.10 17.85
CA TRP A 137 11.22 -29.69 18.69
C TRP A 137 11.59 -28.21 18.60
N THR A 138 11.12 -27.51 17.57
CA THR A 138 11.52 -26.12 17.28
C THR A 138 10.37 -25.14 17.27
N TYR A 139 9.12 -25.57 17.52
CA TYR A 139 7.94 -24.73 17.42
C TYR A 139 7.98 -23.53 18.36
N GLU A 140 8.44 -23.70 19.61
CA GLU A 140 8.56 -22.60 20.57
C GLU A 140 9.56 -21.54 20.09
N THR A 141 10.72 -21.99 19.58
CA THR A 141 11.73 -21.09 19.00
C THR A 141 11.20 -20.37 17.77
N THR A 142 10.36 -21.03 16.96
CA THR A 142 9.71 -20.43 15.80
C THR A 142 8.74 -19.35 16.24
N ILE A 143 7.88 -19.62 17.23
CA ILE A 143 6.96 -18.64 17.81
C ILE A 143 7.73 -17.45 18.36
N ASP A 144 8.77 -17.70 19.18
CA ASP A 144 9.59 -16.65 19.79
C ASP A 144 10.26 -15.76 18.73
N THR A 145 10.84 -16.38 17.71
CA THR A 145 11.47 -15.66 16.60
C THR A 145 10.47 -14.77 15.88
N VAL A 146 9.31 -15.30 15.51
CA VAL A 146 8.27 -14.56 14.78
C VAL A 146 7.76 -13.38 15.64
N LEU A 147 7.44 -13.61 16.90
CA LEU A 147 6.95 -12.56 17.80
C LEU A 147 8.00 -11.47 18.03
N THR A 148 9.26 -11.85 18.29
CA THR A 148 10.37 -10.90 18.46
C THR A 148 10.53 -10.02 17.21
N ARG A 149 10.54 -10.62 16.04
CA ARG A 149 10.74 -9.93 14.76
C ARG A 149 9.58 -9.04 14.36
N LEU A 150 8.37 -9.37 14.78
CA LEU A 150 7.20 -8.49 14.62
C LEU A 150 7.08 -7.43 15.73
N GLY A 151 8.09 -7.34 16.60
CA GLY A 151 8.23 -6.28 17.60
C GLY A 151 7.44 -6.51 18.89
N PHE A 152 6.97 -7.74 19.16
CA PHE A 152 6.30 -8.07 20.43
C PHE A 152 7.32 -8.15 21.57
N ASP A 153 7.20 -7.25 22.54
CA ASP A 153 7.87 -7.36 23.82
C ASP A 153 7.20 -8.41 24.73
N GLU A 154 7.86 -8.77 25.82
CA GLU A 154 7.40 -9.80 26.75
C GLU A 154 6.01 -9.49 27.34
N GLU A 155 5.73 -8.22 27.63
CA GLU A 155 4.44 -7.82 28.18
C GLU A 155 3.31 -8.07 27.16
N ARG A 156 3.49 -7.63 25.91
CA ARG A 156 2.47 -7.77 24.86
C ARG A 156 2.21 -9.21 24.44
N ARG A 157 3.22 -10.10 24.55
CA ARG A 157 3.05 -11.54 24.24
C ARG A 157 2.04 -12.20 25.15
N HIS A 158 1.98 -11.76 26.41
CA HIS A 158 1.10 -12.32 27.44
C HIS A 158 -0.22 -11.57 27.59
N LEU A 159 -0.41 -10.43 26.90
CA LEU A 159 -1.70 -9.74 26.89
C LEU A 159 -2.75 -10.51 26.09
N PRO A 160 -4.02 -10.55 26.56
CA PRO A 160 -5.15 -10.99 25.75
C PRO A 160 -5.26 -10.18 24.45
N VAL A 161 -5.57 -10.86 23.35
CA VAL A 161 -5.65 -10.22 22.03
C VAL A 161 -6.61 -9.03 22.03
N ASP A 162 -7.71 -9.10 22.78
CA ASP A 162 -8.69 -8.01 22.89
C ASP A 162 -8.16 -6.74 23.57
N ARG A 163 -7.09 -6.84 24.34
CA ARG A 163 -6.44 -5.69 24.98
C ARG A 163 -5.43 -5.00 24.07
N LEU A 164 -5.12 -5.60 22.93
CA LEU A 164 -4.20 -5.02 21.96
C LEU A 164 -4.90 -3.93 21.12
N SER A 165 -4.15 -2.92 20.68
CA SER A 165 -4.62 -2.01 19.64
C SER A 165 -4.82 -2.73 18.31
N GLY A 166 -5.62 -2.15 17.39
CA GLY A 166 -5.89 -2.75 16.08
C GLY A 166 -4.63 -3.12 15.30
N GLY A 167 -3.59 -2.28 15.33
CA GLY A 167 -2.31 -2.57 14.67
C GLY A 167 -1.59 -3.77 15.29
N TRP A 168 -1.61 -3.91 16.61
CA TRP A 168 -1.01 -5.06 17.30
C TRP A 168 -1.80 -6.35 17.10
N ARG A 169 -3.14 -6.27 17.00
CA ARG A 169 -3.97 -7.44 16.63
C ARG A 169 -3.63 -7.95 15.23
N ASN A 170 -3.45 -7.05 14.27
CA ASN A 170 -3.07 -7.41 12.91
C ASN A 170 -1.66 -8.03 12.87
N ARG A 171 -0.70 -7.52 13.67
CA ARG A 171 0.61 -8.17 13.80
C ARG A 171 0.51 -9.58 14.40
N ALA A 172 -0.37 -9.79 15.39
CA ALA A 172 -0.61 -11.11 15.97
C ALA A 172 -1.25 -12.07 14.95
N ALA A 173 -2.20 -11.60 14.14
CA ALA A 173 -2.80 -12.38 13.06
C ALA A 173 -1.76 -12.76 11.98
N LEU A 174 -0.88 -11.84 11.62
CA LEU A 174 0.23 -12.12 10.70
C LEU A 174 1.17 -13.17 11.32
N ALA A 175 1.53 -13.01 12.61
CA ALA A 175 2.38 -13.97 13.31
C ALA A 175 1.81 -15.39 13.24
N LEU A 176 0.50 -15.56 13.51
CA LEU A 176 -0.16 -16.85 13.46
C LEU A 176 -0.03 -17.50 12.06
N ILE A 177 -0.28 -16.76 11.00
CA ILE A 177 -0.23 -17.28 9.63
C ILE A 177 1.21 -17.64 9.22
N LEU A 178 2.20 -16.85 9.64
CA LEU A 178 3.61 -17.12 9.36
C LEU A 178 4.09 -18.39 10.09
N VAL A 179 3.61 -18.60 11.31
CA VAL A 179 3.91 -19.81 12.11
C VAL A 179 3.24 -21.06 11.50
N GLN A 180 2.04 -20.93 10.94
CA GLN A 180 1.32 -22.03 10.28
C GLN A 180 2.02 -22.57 9.03
N ALA A 181 2.82 -21.75 8.35
CA ALA A 181 3.56 -22.08 7.13
C ALA A 181 2.74 -22.90 6.10
N PRO A 182 1.59 -22.39 5.59
CA PRO A 182 0.70 -23.12 4.69
C PRO A 182 1.33 -23.36 3.31
N ASP A 183 0.72 -24.21 2.46
CA ASP A 183 1.20 -24.43 1.08
C ASP A 183 1.00 -23.21 0.19
N VAL A 184 -0.05 -22.45 0.44
CA VAL A 184 -0.36 -21.18 -0.25
C VAL A 184 -0.63 -20.10 0.77
N LEU A 185 0.07 -18.98 0.64
CA LEU A 185 -0.08 -17.81 1.48
C LEU A 185 -0.71 -16.67 0.69
N LEU A 186 -1.88 -16.24 1.12
CA LEU A 186 -2.58 -15.08 0.57
C LEU A 186 -2.46 -13.92 1.56
N LEU A 187 -1.84 -12.81 1.15
CA LEU A 187 -1.61 -11.63 1.98
C LEU A 187 -2.32 -10.42 1.39
N ASP A 188 -3.21 -9.80 2.17
CA ASP A 188 -3.89 -8.55 1.78
C ASP A 188 -3.34 -7.40 2.64
N GLU A 189 -2.48 -6.56 2.03
CA GLU A 189 -1.81 -5.40 2.64
C GLU A 189 -1.03 -5.73 3.93
N PRO A 190 -0.07 -6.68 3.90
CA PRO A 190 0.62 -7.14 5.10
C PRO A 190 1.55 -6.09 5.73
N THR A 191 1.94 -5.07 4.98
CA THR A 191 2.90 -4.04 5.42
C THR A 191 2.27 -2.90 6.20
N ASN A 192 0.96 -2.69 6.13
CA ASN A 192 0.26 -1.52 6.67
C ASN A 192 0.44 -1.27 8.18
N PHE A 193 0.85 -2.27 8.95
CA PHE A 193 0.98 -2.18 10.42
C PHE A 193 2.40 -2.41 10.90
N LEU A 194 3.34 -2.58 9.98
CA LEU A 194 4.73 -2.86 10.26
C LEU A 194 5.56 -1.57 10.17
N ASP A 195 6.62 -1.51 10.96
CA ASP A 195 7.70 -0.56 10.74
C ASP A 195 8.70 -1.12 9.72
N LEU A 196 9.69 -0.31 9.35
CA LEU A 196 10.65 -0.67 8.31
C LEU A 196 11.40 -1.98 8.60
N ASP A 197 11.74 -2.24 9.87
CA ASP A 197 12.45 -3.45 10.27
C ASP A 197 11.53 -4.68 10.19
N GLY A 198 10.26 -4.51 10.60
CA GLY A 198 9.23 -5.54 10.43
C GLY A 198 8.96 -5.87 8.97
N VAL A 199 8.88 -4.87 8.10
CA VAL A 199 8.70 -5.07 6.65
C VAL A 199 9.90 -5.84 6.08
N LYS A 200 11.14 -5.41 6.35
CA LYS A 200 12.36 -6.11 5.88
C LYS A 200 12.41 -7.57 6.34
N TRP A 201 11.99 -7.81 7.58
CA TRP A 201 11.99 -9.17 8.09
C TRP A 201 10.95 -10.03 7.37
N VAL A 202 9.73 -9.53 7.13
CA VAL A 202 8.70 -10.25 6.37
C VAL A 202 9.15 -10.50 4.93
N GLU A 203 9.79 -9.53 4.27
CA GLU A 203 10.41 -9.72 2.94
C GLU A 203 11.35 -10.93 2.93
N ASN A 204 12.33 -10.95 3.85
CA ASN A 204 13.32 -12.03 3.94
C ASN A 204 12.65 -13.38 4.28
N TRP A 205 11.65 -13.38 5.15
CA TRP A 205 10.90 -14.58 5.50
C TRP A 205 10.15 -15.14 4.28
N LEU A 206 9.46 -14.27 3.53
CA LEU A 206 8.73 -14.66 2.33
C LEU A 206 9.65 -15.16 1.21
N GLN A 207 10.85 -14.61 1.06
CA GLN A 207 11.86 -15.13 0.12
C GLN A 207 12.26 -16.57 0.44
N GLY A 208 12.41 -16.91 1.72
CA GLY A 208 12.72 -18.27 2.19
C GLY A 208 11.52 -19.21 2.26
N PHE A 209 10.31 -18.73 2.08
CA PHE A 209 9.10 -19.54 2.21
C PHE A 209 8.98 -20.57 1.08
N ALA A 210 8.73 -21.86 1.42
CA ALA A 210 8.71 -22.94 0.44
C ALA A 210 7.40 -23.03 -0.38
N GLY A 211 6.29 -22.48 0.16
CA GLY A 211 4.98 -22.48 -0.49
C GLY A 211 4.83 -21.42 -1.58
N ALA A 212 3.63 -21.28 -2.11
CA ALA A 212 3.28 -20.19 -3.02
C ALA A 212 2.82 -18.96 -2.24
N VAL A 213 3.12 -17.76 -2.73
CA VAL A 213 2.67 -16.48 -2.18
C VAL A 213 1.89 -15.72 -3.23
N LEU A 214 0.70 -15.24 -2.84
CA LEU A 214 -0.04 -14.23 -3.58
C LEU A 214 -0.27 -13.04 -2.65
N VAL A 215 0.35 -11.91 -2.96
CA VAL A 215 0.32 -10.72 -2.12
C VAL A 215 -0.35 -9.55 -2.84
N VAL A 216 -1.31 -8.93 -2.17
CA VAL A 216 -1.83 -7.61 -2.50
C VAL A 216 -1.06 -6.60 -1.66
N SER A 217 -0.38 -5.66 -2.26
CA SER A 217 0.27 -4.57 -1.55
C SER A 217 0.34 -3.31 -2.39
N HIS A 218 0.30 -2.18 -1.71
CA HIS A 218 0.60 -0.87 -2.28
C HIS A 218 2.04 -0.43 -2.01
N ASP A 219 2.76 -1.17 -1.17
CA ASP A 219 4.19 -0.98 -0.93
C ASP A 219 4.99 -1.56 -2.11
N ARG A 220 5.50 -0.66 -2.93
CA ARG A 220 6.21 -1.00 -4.17
C ARG A 220 7.56 -1.65 -3.92
N GLN A 221 8.25 -1.26 -2.85
CA GLN A 221 9.55 -1.83 -2.50
C GLN A 221 9.38 -3.22 -1.93
N PHE A 222 8.36 -3.43 -1.11
CA PHE A 222 7.99 -4.76 -0.63
C PHE A 222 7.67 -5.71 -1.81
N LEU A 223 6.88 -5.23 -2.79
CA LEU A 223 6.62 -6.01 -4.00
C LEU A 223 7.93 -6.29 -4.78
N ASP A 224 8.79 -5.29 -4.94
CA ASP A 224 10.07 -5.44 -5.65
C ASP A 224 10.99 -6.48 -4.97
N GLY A 225 10.96 -6.54 -3.64
CA GLY A 225 11.76 -7.50 -2.84
C GLY A 225 11.18 -8.91 -2.77
N VAL A 226 9.87 -9.08 -2.96
CA VAL A 226 9.20 -10.36 -2.68
C VAL A 226 8.74 -11.09 -3.93
N VAL A 227 8.27 -10.38 -4.98
CA VAL A 227 7.57 -11.01 -6.09
C VAL A 227 8.48 -11.22 -7.31
N ASP A 228 8.22 -12.29 -8.05
CA ASP A 228 8.85 -12.63 -9.32
C ASP A 228 7.88 -12.47 -10.50
N ARG A 229 6.61 -12.18 -10.22
CA ARG A 229 5.54 -12.02 -11.19
C ARG A 229 4.46 -11.09 -10.67
N ILE A 230 3.96 -10.19 -11.50
CA ILE A 230 2.88 -9.28 -11.17
C ILE A 230 1.66 -9.57 -12.03
N ILE A 231 0.49 -9.58 -11.38
CA ILE A 231 -0.81 -9.64 -12.01
C ILE A 231 -1.54 -8.33 -11.73
N GLU A 232 -1.90 -7.63 -12.79
CA GLU A 232 -2.68 -6.39 -12.69
C GLU A 232 -4.13 -6.62 -13.08
N ILE A 233 -5.07 -6.16 -12.24
CA ILE A 233 -6.49 -6.09 -12.62
C ILE A 233 -6.71 -4.77 -13.37
N GLU A 234 -6.82 -4.84 -14.69
CA GLU A 234 -7.07 -3.71 -15.56
C GLU A 234 -8.26 -4.01 -16.49
N ASN A 235 -9.24 -3.10 -16.55
CA ASN A 235 -10.45 -3.26 -17.39
C ASN A 235 -11.17 -4.62 -17.15
N TYR A 236 -11.29 -5.02 -15.88
CA TYR A 236 -11.91 -6.28 -15.41
C TYR A 236 -11.17 -7.56 -15.82
N ARG A 237 -9.98 -7.48 -16.41
CA ARG A 237 -9.16 -8.61 -16.83
C ARG A 237 -7.87 -8.67 -16.03
N LEU A 238 -7.31 -9.87 -15.92
CA LEU A 238 -5.97 -10.07 -15.38
C LEU A 238 -4.95 -9.86 -16.49
N GLN A 239 -3.99 -8.99 -16.24
CA GLN A 239 -2.83 -8.79 -17.10
C GLN A 239 -1.58 -9.22 -16.34
N GLU A 240 -0.88 -10.21 -16.86
CA GLU A 240 0.31 -10.79 -16.25
C GLU A 240 1.58 -10.13 -16.80
N TYR A 241 2.55 -9.91 -15.89
CA TYR A 241 3.87 -9.36 -16.17
C TYR A 241 4.90 -10.19 -15.41
N GLU A 242 5.92 -10.66 -16.10
CA GLU A 242 7.06 -11.37 -15.51
C GLU A 242 8.02 -10.37 -14.86
N GLY A 243 8.61 -10.78 -13.71
CA GLY A 243 9.56 -9.98 -12.95
C GLY A 243 8.94 -9.27 -11.75
N ASP A 244 9.78 -8.48 -11.09
CA ASP A 244 9.46 -7.66 -9.93
C ASP A 244 8.62 -6.43 -10.29
N TYR A 245 8.37 -5.57 -9.31
CA TYR A 245 7.60 -4.34 -9.53
C TYR A 245 8.30 -3.37 -10.47
N SER A 246 9.63 -3.25 -10.41
CA SER A 246 10.42 -2.41 -11.31
C SER A 246 10.32 -2.87 -12.76
N ALA A 247 10.42 -4.18 -12.99
CA ALA A 247 10.23 -4.78 -14.33
C ALA A 247 8.80 -4.53 -14.85
N TYR A 248 7.79 -4.69 -13.99
CA TYR A 248 6.39 -4.36 -14.34
C TYR A 248 6.24 -2.91 -14.80
N VAL A 249 6.82 -1.93 -14.05
CA VAL A 249 6.75 -0.51 -14.42
C VAL A 249 7.33 -0.26 -15.80
N HIS A 250 8.49 -0.85 -16.10
CA HIS A 250 9.13 -0.75 -17.41
C HIS A 250 8.30 -1.39 -18.53
N ALA A 251 7.78 -2.60 -18.29
CA ALA A 251 6.94 -3.31 -19.26
C ALA A 251 5.65 -2.53 -19.55
N LYS A 252 5.00 -2.00 -18.51
CA LYS A 252 3.77 -1.20 -18.64
C LYS A 252 4.02 0.10 -19.39
N GLN A 253 5.11 0.81 -19.10
CA GLN A 253 5.49 2.02 -19.83
C GLN A 253 5.75 1.74 -21.32
N SER A 254 6.44 0.63 -21.61
CA SER A 254 6.71 0.20 -22.99
C SER A 254 5.42 -0.13 -23.74
N ARG A 255 4.49 -0.84 -23.08
CA ARG A 255 3.16 -1.16 -23.60
C ARG A 255 2.34 0.12 -23.90
N LEU A 256 2.33 1.08 -22.97
CA LEU A 256 1.64 2.35 -23.14
C LEU A 256 2.21 3.15 -24.34
N LYS A 257 3.54 3.24 -24.44
CA LYS A 257 4.20 3.89 -25.60
C LYS A 257 3.87 3.20 -26.92
N MET A 258 3.78 1.88 -26.92
CA MET A 258 3.38 1.11 -28.11
C MET A 258 1.93 1.44 -28.49
N LEU A 259 1.00 1.45 -27.53
CA LEU A 259 -0.38 1.82 -27.73
C LEU A 259 -0.53 3.27 -28.24
N GLU A 260 0.21 4.21 -27.67
CA GLU A 260 0.22 5.62 -28.12
C GLU A 260 0.69 5.73 -29.59
N ARG A 261 1.73 4.99 -29.98
CA ARG A 261 2.20 4.94 -31.37
C ARG A 261 1.17 4.31 -32.31
N GLN A 262 0.48 3.26 -31.89
CA GLN A 262 -0.59 2.64 -32.66
C GLN A 262 -1.76 3.63 -32.88
N PHE A 263 -2.17 4.34 -31.80
CA PHE A 263 -3.21 5.38 -31.91
C PHE A 263 -2.80 6.53 -32.84
N ALA A 264 -1.54 7.03 -32.70
CA ALA A 264 -1.04 8.08 -33.58
C ALA A 264 -1.04 7.65 -35.06
N HIS A 265 -0.63 6.41 -35.33
CA HIS A 265 -0.63 5.84 -36.68
C HIS A 265 -2.06 5.64 -37.22
N GLU A 266 -3.00 5.21 -36.37
CA GLU A 266 -4.42 5.08 -36.74
C GLU A 266 -5.07 6.43 -37.00
N GLU A 267 -4.70 7.48 -36.27
CA GLU A 267 -5.13 8.86 -36.47
C GLU A 267 -4.58 9.43 -37.82
N GLU A 268 -3.31 9.13 -38.11
CA GLU A 268 -2.67 9.52 -39.37
C GLU A 268 -3.31 8.83 -40.60
N LEU A 269 -3.58 7.53 -40.49
CA LEU A 269 -4.30 6.77 -41.52
C LEU A 269 -5.71 7.32 -41.78
N LEU A 270 -6.44 7.64 -40.69
CA LEU A 270 -7.77 8.20 -40.80
C LEU A 270 -7.76 9.63 -41.38
N ALA A 271 -6.73 10.44 -41.06
CA ALA A 271 -6.52 11.75 -41.65
C ALA A 271 -6.22 11.63 -43.18
N TYR A 272 -5.41 10.64 -43.56
CA TYR A 272 -5.12 10.32 -44.96
C TYR A 272 -6.39 9.87 -45.72
N GLU A 273 -7.18 8.96 -45.13
CA GLU A 273 -8.46 8.52 -45.67
C GLU A 273 -9.45 9.68 -45.83
N GLN A 274 -9.47 10.65 -44.92
CA GLN A 274 -10.30 11.86 -45.03
C GLN A 274 -9.82 12.79 -46.14
N ALA A 275 -8.51 13.00 -46.25
CA ALA A 275 -7.93 13.80 -47.32
C ALA A 275 -8.21 13.15 -48.68
N ALA A 276 -8.07 11.84 -48.79
CA ALA A 276 -8.40 11.07 -49.99
C ALA A 276 -9.92 11.09 -50.30
N ALA A 277 -10.77 11.02 -49.27
CA ALA A 277 -12.23 11.11 -49.43
C ALA A 277 -12.67 12.52 -49.78
N SER A 278 -12.02 13.58 -49.25
CA SER A 278 -12.30 14.97 -49.66
C SER A 278 -11.82 15.27 -51.06
N ALA A 279 -10.66 14.76 -51.48
CA ALA A 279 -10.21 14.85 -52.89
C ALA A 279 -11.14 14.09 -53.86
N ARG A 280 -11.68 12.94 -53.43
CA ARG A 280 -12.72 12.23 -54.19
C ARG A 280 -14.09 12.92 -54.15
N ARG A 281 -14.38 13.78 -53.16
CA ARG A 281 -15.60 14.56 -53.00
C ARG A 281 -15.65 15.81 -53.88
N GLU A 282 -14.50 16.40 -54.15
CA GLU A 282 -14.40 17.40 -55.23
C GLU A 282 -14.75 16.78 -56.59
N ALA A 283 -14.56 15.45 -56.72
CA ALA A 283 -14.93 14.70 -57.95
C ALA A 283 -16.35 14.10 -57.93
N ALA A 284 -17.02 13.94 -56.74
CA ALA A 284 -18.34 13.32 -56.62
C ALA A 284 -19.13 13.80 -55.38
N ARG A 285 -20.20 14.54 -55.62
CA ARG A 285 -21.03 15.28 -54.63
C ARG A 285 -21.77 14.47 -53.56
N ASN A 286 -21.22 13.47 -52.90
CA ASN A 286 -21.90 12.81 -51.74
C ASN A 286 -20.98 12.36 -50.61
N PRO A 287 -21.23 12.73 -49.34
CA PRO A 287 -20.34 12.47 -48.21
C PRO A 287 -20.68 11.22 -47.40
N SER A 288 -19.68 10.41 -47.10
CA SER A 288 -19.77 9.29 -46.15
C SER A 288 -19.57 9.77 -44.68
N ASN A 289 -20.64 9.70 -43.86
CA ASN A 289 -20.66 10.09 -42.45
C ASN A 289 -19.84 9.17 -41.51
N ALA A 290 -19.31 8.03 -41.96
CA ALA A 290 -18.60 7.04 -41.14
C ALA A 290 -17.21 7.52 -40.70
N VAL A 291 -16.45 8.16 -41.59
CA VAL A 291 -15.09 8.66 -41.31
C VAL A 291 -15.12 9.84 -40.34
N ALA A 292 -16.12 10.73 -40.46
CA ALA A 292 -16.29 11.86 -39.55
C ALA A 292 -16.63 11.42 -38.10
N ARG A 293 -17.42 10.35 -37.95
CA ARG A 293 -17.71 9.77 -36.61
C ARG A 293 -16.46 9.14 -35.98
N ARG A 294 -15.68 8.40 -36.74
CA ARG A 294 -14.44 7.74 -36.25
C ARG A 294 -13.38 8.76 -35.79
N LEU A 295 -13.24 9.89 -36.51
CA LEU A 295 -12.35 10.99 -36.11
C LEU A 295 -12.84 11.75 -34.87
N ALA A 296 -14.15 11.92 -34.72
CA ALA A 296 -14.72 12.52 -33.51
C ALA A 296 -14.47 11.64 -32.26
N ASP A 297 -14.49 10.31 -32.43
CA ASP A 297 -14.19 9.37 -31.35
C ASP A 297 -12.70 9.35 -30.98
N ILE A 298 -11.79 9.47 -31.95
CA ILE A 298 -10.34 9.56 -31.69
C ILE A 298 -9.99 10.90 -31.05
N LYS A 299 -10.56 12.02 -31.50
CA LYS A 299 -10.35 13.34 -30.86
C LYS A 299 -10.88 13.42 -29.44
N LYS A 300 -11.85 12.60 -29.05
CA LYS A 300 -12.30 12.46 -27.65
C LYS A 300 -11.30 11.71 -26.75
N ARG A 301 -10.40 10.91 -27.33
CA ARG A 301 -9.36 10.17 -26.63
C ARG A 301 -8.06 10.98 -26.61
N GLN A 302 -8.06 12.14 -25.96
CA GLN A 302 -6.87 13.02 -25.92
C GLN A 302 -5.71 12.35 -25.18
N ALA A 303 -4.51 12.41 -25.81
CA ALA A 303 -3.25 12.06 -25.15
C ALA A 303 -3.01 12.93 -23.91
N PRO A 304 -2.51 12.36 -22.79
CA PRO A 304 -2.20 13.12 -21.60
C PRO A 304 -1.10 14.15 -21.89
N ARG A 305 -1.34 15.41 -21.54
CA ARG A 305 -0.35 16.49 -21.66
C ARG A 305 0.62 16.48 -20.48
N PRO A 306 1.87 16.97 -20.64
CA PRO A 306 2.85 17.04 -19.57
C PRO A 306 2.34 17.84 -18.36
N ILE A 307 2.51 17.27 -17.18
CA ILE A 307 2.04 17.76 -15.89
C ILE A 307 2.71 19.07 -15.51
N ASP A 308 3.97 19.25 -15.89
CA ASP A 308 4.88 20.30 -15.44
C ASP A 308 4.39 21.71 -15.77
N GLN A 309 3.73 21.90 -16.91
CA GLN A 309 3.24 23.22 -17.36
C GLN A 309 1.98 23.70 -16.65
N ILE A 310 1.20 22.78 -16.04
CA ILE A 310 -0.07 23.11 -15.39
C ILE A 310 0.20 23.58 -13.96
N ILE A 311 1.09 22.91 -13.25
CA ILE A 311 1.41 23.22 -11.83
C ILE A 311 2.14 24.56 -11.73
N THR A 312 3.13 24.81 -12.60
CA THR A 312 3.85 26.10 -12.61
C THR A 312 2.91 27.29 -12.81
N SER A 313 1.89 27.17 -13.66
CA SER A 313 0.94 28.27 -13.91
C SER A 313 -0.02 28.55 -12.73
N ILE A 314 -0.15 27.58 -11.81
CA ILE A 314 -1.03 27.71 -10.63
C ILE A 314 -0.35 28.58 -9.54
N TYR A 315 0.98 28.57 -9.48
CA TYR A 315 1.74 29.21 -8.39
C TYR A 315 2.50 30.48 -8.77
N ASP A 316 2.36 30.99 -9.98
CA ASP A 316 3.05 32.19 -10.49
C ASP A 316 2.83 33.48 -9.66
N GLY A 317 2.00 33.46 -8.63
CA GLY A 317 1.65 34.60 -7.78
C GLY A 317 2.09 34.57 -6.31
N LEU A 318 2.70 33.47 -5.82
CA LEU A 318 3.11 33.35 -4.42
C LEU A 318 4.35 34.20 -4.10
N LYS A 319 4.12 35.41 -3.55
CA LYS A 319 5.17 36.28 -2.98
C LYS A 319 5.44 35.88 -1.53
N VAL A 320 6.22 34.83 -1.30
CA VAL A 320 6.67 34.43 0.04
C VAL A 320 8.20 34.45 0.08
N SER A 321 8.78 34.72 1.27
CA SER A 321 10.23 34.63 1.52
C SER A 321 10.79 33.27 1.10
N ASN A 322 12.07 33.21 0.78
CA ASN A 322 12.75 31.94 0.55
C ASN A 322 12.82 31.10 1.84
N ASP A 323 13.10 31.75 2.97
CA ASP A 323 13.08 31.09 4.28
C ASP A 323 11.63 31.02 4.78
N LEU A 324 11.14 29.82 5.03
CA LEU A 324 9.75 29.55 5.37
C LEU A 324 9.53 29.24 6.86
N LEU A 325 10.45 28.46 7.45
CA LEU A 325 10.38 28.00 8.84
C LEU A 325 11.79 27.91 9.41
N THR A 326 11.99 28.40 10.63
CA THR A 326 13.19 28.19 11.43
C THR A 326 12.79 27.53 12.74
N VAL A 327 13.42 26.41 13.05
CA VAL A 327 13.28 25.65 14.29
C VAL A 327 14.63 25.67 15.01
N THR A 328 14.63 26.03 16.28
CA THR A 328 15.88 26.14 17.06
C THR A 328 15.72 25.41 18.39
N GLY A 329 16.56 24.38 18.61
CA GLY A 329 16.69 23.69 19.88
C GLY A 329 15.40 23.06 20.39
N LEU A 330 14.57 22.52 19.49
CA LEU A 330 13.24 22.02 19.80
C LEU A 330 13.30 20.72 20.59
N SER A 331 12.62 20.65 21.73
CA SER A 331 12.55 19.45 22.58
C SER A 331 11.10 19.18 22.99
N LYS A 332 10.77 17.88 23.07
CA LYS A 332 9.47 17.37 23.52
C LYS A 332 9.61 16.06 24.25
N SER A 333 8.87 15.91 25.36
CA SER A 333 8.82 14.68 26.16
C SER A 333 7.40 14.37 26.61
N PHE A 334 7.12 13.10 26.86
CA PHE A 334 5.89 12.64 27.49
C PHE A 334 6.23 11.69 28.66
N GLY A 335 5.68 12.00 29.83
CA GLY A 335 5.92 11.16 31.02
C GLY A 335 7.38 11.06 31.43
N GLY A 336 8.23 12.06 31.08
CA GLY A 336 9.66 12.08 31.36
C GLY A 336 10.54 11.36 30.33
N ALA A 337 9.97 10.67 29.34
CA ALA A 337 10.72 10.10 28.24
C ALA A 337 10.85 11.11 27.09
N PRO A 338 12.06 11.40 26.59
CA PRO A 338 12.26 12.32 25.48
C PRO A 338 11.75 11.72 24.19
N VAL A 339 10.95 12.48 23.42
CA VAL A 339 10.50 12.14 22.07
C VAL A 339 11.51 12.66 21.05
N PHE A 340 11.93 13.91 21.22
CA PHE A 340 13.07 14.53 20.53
C PHE A 340 13.67 15.63 21.41
N ASP A 341 14.98 15.83 21.29
CA ASP A 341 15.73 16.79 22.10
C ASP A 341 16.73 17.58 21.27
N GLY A 342 16.68 18.91 21.39
CA GLY A 342 17.60 19.84 20.74
C GLY A 342 17.51 19.93 19.22
N LEU A 343 16.40 19.49 18.61
CA LEU A 343 16.20 19.51 17.15
C LEU A 343 16.24 20.95 16.61
N SER A 344 17.06 21.17 15.58
CA SER A 344 17.08 22.41 14.80
C SER A 344 16.92 22.09 13.32
N LEU A 345 16.09 22.90 12.64
CA LEU A 345 15.73 22.70 11.24
C LEU A 345 15.42 24.04 10.59
N ASP A 346 16.00 24.31 9.43
CA ASP A 346 15.59 25.40 8.56
C ASP A 346 14.90 24.83 7.33
N LEU A 347 13.75 25.40 6.97
CA LEU A 347 12.97 25.01 5.80
C LEU A 347 12.90 26.16 4.81
N GLN A 348 13.37 25.90 3.60
CA GLN A 348 13.36 26.85 2.50
C GLN A 348 12.35 26.48 1.42
N ARG A 349 12.04 27.45 0.59
CA ARG A 349 11.17 27.22 -0.57
C ARG A 349 11.82 26.22 -1.53
N GLY A 350 11.08 25.18 -1.87
CA GLY A 350 11.56 24.09 -2.72
C GLY A 350 12.04 22.87 -1.94
N ASP A 351 12.29 22.99 -0.64
CA ASP A 351 12.74 21.86 0.18
C ASP A 351 11.72 20.72 0.22
N ARG A 352 12.25 19.51 0.22
CA ARG A 352 11.50 18.23 0.36
C ARG A 352 12.10 17.45 1.51
N VAL A 353 11.48 17.55 2.67
CA VAL A 353 11.98 16.93 3.90
C VAL A 353 11.11 15.74 4.24
N ALA A 354 11.69 14.55 4.31
CA ALA A 354 11.01 13.37 4.82
C ALA A 354 11.44 13.07 6.26
N VAL A 355 10.48 12.71 7.10
CA VAL A 355 10.68 12.30 8.49
C VAL A 355 10.52 10.79 8.57
N ILE A 356 11.57 10.08 8.96
CA ILE A 356 11.62 8.62 9.02
C ILE A 356 12.01 8.12 10.41
N GLY A 357 11.67 6.87 10.72
CA GLY A 357 12.01 6.22 11.99
C GLY A 357 10.97 5.18 12.41
N PRO A 358 11.22 4.43 13.50
CA PRO A 358 10.31 3.41 14.02
C PRO A 358 8.92 3.94 14.35
N ASN A 359 7.94 3.02 14.42
CA ASN A 359 6.60 3.38 14.89
C ASN A 359 6.65 3.80 16.37
N GLY A 360 5.94 4.90 16.70
CA GLY A 360 5.94 5.46 18.05
C GLY A 360 7.17 6.30 18.41
N SER A 361 8.11 6.53 17.48
CA SER A 361 9.30 7.36 17.73
C SER A 361 9.03 8.86 17.87
N GLY A 362 7.79 9.32 17.58
CA GLY A 362 7.41 10.73 17.72
C GLY A 362 7.34 11.54 16.42
N LYS A 363 7.34 10.89 15.26
CA LYS A 363 7.24 11.55 13.95
C LYS A 363 6.01 12.46 13.82
N SER A 364 4.83 11.94 14.13
CA SER A 364 3.58 12.73 14.12
C SER A 364 3.60 13.84 15.18
N THR A 365 4.20 13.57 16.36
CA THR A 365 4.39 14.59 17.40
C THR A 365 5.26 15.75 16.89
N LEU A 366 6.29 15.47 16.10
CA LEU A 366 7.08 16.54 15.49
C LEU A 366 6.22 17.39 14.55
N LEU A 367 5.40 16.77 13.69
CA LEU A 367 4.49 17.51 12.81
C LEU A 367 3.48 18.35 13.60
N ASP A 368 2.92 17.82 14.69
CA ASP A 368 2.00 18.52 15.57
C ASP A 368 2.66 19.75 16.25
N VAL A 369 3.93 19.63 16.63
CA VAL A 369 4.68 20.75 17.19
C VAL A 369 5.00 21.80 16.12
N LEU A 370 5.40 21.38 14.92
CA LEU A 370 5.65 22.32 13.81
C LEU A 370 4.40 23.07 13.37
N THR A 371 3.23 22.42 13.42
CA THR A 371 1.93 23.01 13.05
C THR A 371 1.25 23.75 14.22
N GLY A 372 1.82 23.67 15.43
CA GLY A 372 1.29 24.37 16.60
C GLY A 372 0.11 23.67 17.27
N VAL A 373 -0.22 22.45 16.89
CA VAL A 373 -1.24 21.61 17.57
C VAL A 373 -0.76 21.25 18.97
N THR A 374 0.53 20.96 19.12
CA THR A 374 1.17 20.64 20.39
C THR A 374 2.29 21.65 20.69
N SER A 375 2.37 22.15 21.93
CA SER A 375 3.44 23.05 22.36
C SER A 375 4.73 22.26 22.63
N PRO A 376 5.91 22.78 22.24
CA PRO A 376 7.19 22.21 22.64
C PRO A 376 7.47 22.44 24.12
N ASP A 377 8.33 21.61 24.72
CA ASP A 377 8.80 21.78 26.08
C ASP A 377 9.98 22.77 26.16
N ALA A 378 10.80 22.81 25.10
CA ALA A 378 11.88 23.79 24.92
C ALA A 378 12.09 24.11 23.44
N GLY A 379 12.81 25.18 23.17
CA GLY A 379 13.11 25.66 21.82
C GLY A 379 12.03 26.56 21.23
N THR A 380 12.15 26.88 19.95
CA THR A 380 11.22 27.77 19.25
C THR A 380 10.95 27.30 17.83
N VAL A 381 9.69 27.45 17.43
CA VAL A 381 9.23 27.29 16.03
C VAL A 381 8.84 28.67 15.50
N ARG A 382 9.48 29.13 14.46
CA ARG A 382 9.26 30.47 13.91
C ARG A 382 8.96 30.42 12.41
N TRP A 383 7.72 30.66 12.05
CA TRP A 383 7.27 30.81 10.68
C TRP A 383 7.62 32.19 10.12
N ALA A 384 8.05 32.23 8.86
CA ALA A 384 8.28 33.50 8.17
C ALA A 384 6.97 34.30 8.03
N LYS A 385 7.09 35.64 7.98
CA LYS A 385 5.92 36.51 7.85
C LYS A 385 5.18 36.26 6.54
N GLY A 386 3.91 35.84 6.65
CA GLY A 386 3.07 35.51 5.51
C GLY A 386 3.22 34.08 4.98
N ALA A 387 4.14 33.28 5.51
CA ALA A 387 4.20 31.86 5.21
C ALA A 387 2.99 31.15 5.87
N ARG A 388 2.20 30.47 5.04
CA ARG A 388 1.09 29.61 5.50
C ARG A 388 1.46 28.16 5.21
N PHE A 389 1.07 27.27 6.10
CA PHE A 389 1.12 25.83 5.88
C PHE A 389 -0.29 25.26 5.78
N VAL A 390 -0.37 24.07 5.19
CA VAL A 390 -1.57 23.23 5.18
C VAL A 390 -1.19 21.84 5.63
N SER A 391 -1.99 21.25 6.53
CA SER A 391 -1.84 19.87 6.98
C SER A 391 -2.81 18.99 6.20
N TYR A 392 -2.28 17.97 5.54
CA TYR A 392 -3.08 17.01 4.79
C TYR A 392 -4.07 16.25 5.68
N ASN A 393 -3.64 15.82 6.86
CA ASN A 393 -4.49 15.05 7.77
C ASN A 393 -5.69 15.88 8.26
N GLN A 394 -5.45 17.18 8.54
CA GLN A 394 -6.51 18.10 8.89
C GLN A 394 -7.49 18.28 7.73
N VAL A 395 -6.99 18.56 6.52
CA VAL A 395 -7.83 18.72 5.32
C VAL A 395 -8.63 17.45 5.04
N TYR A 396 -8.01 16.26 5.17
CA TYR A 396 -8.69 15.00 4.97
C TYR A 396 -9.80 14.74 6.00
N ALA A 397 -9.56 15.08 7.28
CA ALA A 397 -10.54 14.91 8.36
C ALA A 397 -11.72 15.90 8.25
N GLU A 398 -11.47 17.10 7.72
CA GLU A 398 -12.46 18.18 7.58
C GLU A 398 -13.23 18.14 6.25
N LEU A 399 -13.01 17.13 5.39
CA LEU A 399 -13.75 16.98 4.13
C LEU A 399 -15.27 16.91 4.37
N ASP A 400 -16.02 17.83 3.77
CA ASP A 400 -17.48 17.78 3.79
C ASP A 400 -17.98 16.62 2.90
N LEU A 401 -18.41 15.54 3.55
CA LEU A 401 -18.89 14.33 2.89
C LEU A 401 -20.19 14.55 2.09
N THR A 402 -20.91 15.64 2.33
CA THR A 402 -22.16 15.97 1.63
C THR A 402 -21.94 16.76 0.35
N ASP A 403 -20.76 17.37 0.23
CA ASP A 403 -20.37 18.19 -0.92
C ASP A 403 -19.93 17.34 -2.12
N THR A 404 -19.94 17.93 -3.31
CA THR A 404 -19.41 17.31 -4.52
C THR A 404 -17.91 17.58 -4.66
N VAL A 405 -17.19 16.65 -5.30
CA VAL A 405 -15.75 16.80 -5.57
C VAL A 405 -15.45 18.12 -6.27
N GLY A 406 -16.22 18.43 -7.31
CA GLY A 406 -16.02 19.65 -8.10
C GLY A 406 -16.25 20.93 -7.31
N HIS A 407 -17.23 20.97 -6.40
CA HIS A 407 -17.49 22.12 -5.55
C HIS A 407 -16.42 22.26 -4.46
N ALA A 408 -16.11 21.20 -3.73
CA ALA A 408 -15.11 21.17 -2.68
C ALA A 408 -13.72 21.63 -3.14
N VAL A 409 -13.33 21.27 -4.36
CA VAL A 409 -12.05 21.71 -4.92
C VAL A 409 -12.11 23.12 -5.48
N ASN A 410 -13.25 23.55 -6.04
CA ASN A 410 -13.43 24.91 -6.55
C ASN A 410 -13.71 25.97 -5.45
N ALA A 411 -14.12 25.59 -4.25
CA ALA A 411 -14.36 26.50 -3.14
C ALA A 411 -13.08 27.13 -2.55
N TYR A 412 -11.91 26.61 -2.86
CA TYR A 412 -10.62 27.08 -2.37
C TYR A 412 -10.01 28.32 -3.06
N PRO A 413 -10.46 28.79 -4.25
CA PRO A 413 -9.79 29.87 -4.99
C PRO A 413 -9.83 31.25 -4.35
N ASP A 414 -10.72 31.53 -3.40
CA ASP A 414 -10.85 32.88 -2.79
C ASP A 414 -9.63 33.30 -1.94
N SER A 415 -8.76 32.36 -1.58
CA SER A 415 -7.54 32.63 -0.82
C SER A 415 -6.29 32.76 -1.70
N LEU A 416 -6.40 32.50 -2.98
CA LEU A 416 -5.30 32.48 -3.92
C LEU A 416 -5.27 33.75 -4.77
N ALA A 417 -4.09 34.32 -4.94
CA ALA A 417 -3.78 35.18 -6.07
C ALA A 417 -3.88 34.39 -7.40
N PHE A 418 -5.01 33.72 -7.62
CA PHE A 418 -5.25 32.85 -8.75
C PHE A 418 -5.67 33.67 -9.96
N THR A 419 -4.80 33.80 -10.90
CA THR A 419 -5.16 34.08 -12.30
C THR A 419 -5.71 32.81 -13.01
N ALA A 420 -5.95 31.74 -12.25
CA ALA A 420 -6.38 30.46 -12.79
C ALA A 420 -7.85 30.52 -13.21
N THR A 421 -8.07 30.46 -14.50
CA THR A 421 -9.41 30.30 -15.06
C THR A 421 -10.00 28.94 -14.65
N LYS A 422 -11.36 28.81 -14.64
CA LYS A 422 -12.06 27.53 -14.42
C LYS A 422 -11.50 26.37 -15.27
N LYS A 423 -10.91 26.68 -16.45
CA LYS A 423 -10.23 25.72 -17.31
C LYS A 423 -8.93 25.16 -16.72
N SER A 424 -8.19 25.95 -15.90
CA SER A 424 -6.93 25.48 -15.28
C SER A 424 -7.22 24.52 -14.13
N VAL A 425 -8.26 24.79 -13.34
CA VAL A 425 -8.68 23.90 -12.24
C VAL A 425 -9.20 22.56 -12.80
N ALA A 426 -10.03 22.60 -13.85
CA ALA A 426 -10.51 21.38 -14.51
C ALA A 426 -9.36 20.53 -15.09
N ARG A 427 -8.34 21.18 -15.68
CA ARG A 427 -7.14 20.48 -16.17
C ARG A 427 -6.31 19.90 -15.03
N PHE A 428 -6.18 20.63 -13.93
CA PHE A 428 -5.49 20.17 -12.73
C PHE A 428 -6.20 18.94 -12.13
N LEU A 429 -7.53 18.94 -12.03
CA LEU A 429 -8.31 17.80 -11.57
C LEU A 429 -8.21 16.59 -12.49
N ALA A 430 -8.20 16.82 -13.81
CA ALA A 430 -7.94 15.75 -14.80
C ALA A 430 -6.54 15.13 -14.63
N MET A 431 -5.53 15.95 -14.25
CA MET A 431 -4.19 15.48 -13.92
C MET A 431 -4.17 14.60 -12.67
N LEU A 432 -4.98 14.94 -11.66
CA LEU A 432 -5.22 14.11 -10.48
C LEU A 432 -6.15 12.91 -10.78
N GLN A 433 -6.40 12.62 -12.06
CA GLN A 433 -7.22 11.51 -12.56
C GLN A 433 -8.68 11.55 -12.10
N PHE A 434 -9.26 12.75 -11.91
CA PHE A 434 -10.69 12.89 -11.75
C PHE A 434 -11.37 12.93 -13.12
N SER A 435 -12.35 12.05 -13.32
CA SER A 435 -13.25 12.08 -14.46
C SER A 435 -14.37 13.11 -14.25
N ASP A 436 -14.99 13.59 -15.33
CA ASP A 436 -16.13 14.50 -15.24
C ASP A 436 -17.29 13.92 -14.41
N ALA A 437 -17.46 12.59 -14.43
CA ALA A 437 -18.45 11.89 -13.61
C ALA A 437 -18.10 11.94 -12.12
N GLU A 438 -16.83 11.74 -11.76
CA GLU A 438 -16.38 11.81 -10.36
C GLU A 438 -16.49 13.23 -9.81
N LEU A 439 -16.32 14.27 -10.61
CA LEU A 439 -16.47 15.66 -10.18
C LEU A 439 -17.90 15.98 -9.69
N GLN A 440 -18.89 15.27 -10.16
CA GLN A 440 -20.30 15.42 -9.76
C GLN A 440 -20.69 14.51 -8.59
N GLN A 441 -19.82 13.59 -8.17
CA GLN A 441 -20.10 12.68 -7.07
C GLN A 441 -19.94 13.40 -5.72
N LYS A 442 -20.73 12.96 -4.73
CA LYS A 442 -20.56 13.40 -3.35
C LYS A 442 -19.31 12.74 -2.75
N ILE A 443 -18.54 13.49 -1.98
CA ILE A 443 -17.30 13.02 -1.33
C ILE A 443 -17.58 11.80 -0.44
N GLY A 444 -18.73 11.75 0.24
CA GLY A 444 -19.13 10.62 1.07
C GLY A 444 -19.29 9.29 0.32
N THR A 445 -19.53 9.32 -1.00
CA THR A 445 -19.67 8.11 -1.83
C THR A 445 -18.35 7.63 -2.42
N LEU A 446 -17.27 8.38 -2.24
CA LEU A 446 -15.95 8.05 -2.75
C LEU A 446 -15.25 7.00 -1.91
N SER A 447 -14.36 6.23 -2.55
CA SER A 447 -13.42 5.37 -1.81
C SER A 447 -12.43 6.21 -0.99
N GLY A 448 -11.77 5.59 0.00
CA GLY A 448 -10.72 6.26 0.79
C GLY A 448 -9.64 6.89 -0.08
N GLY A 449 -9.14 6.18 -1.09
CA GLY A 449 -8.14 6.69 -2.03
C GLY A 449 -8.65 7.85 -2.89
N GLN A 450 -9.92 7.83 -3.30
CA GLN A 450 -10.52 8.97 -4.03
C GLN A 450 -10.67 10.20 -3.12
N ARG A 451 -11.07 10.03 -1.85
CA ARG A 451 -11.12 11.12 -0.85
C ARG A 451 -9.74 11.70 -0.58
N ALA A 452 -8.72 10.85 -0.48
CA ALA A 452 -7.34 11.29 -0.33
C ALA A 452 -6.87 12.15 -1.53
N ARG A 453 -7.26 11.80 -2.76
CA ARG A 453 -7.00 12.63 -3.94
C ARG A 453 -7.71 13.99 -3.88
N VAL A 454 -8.91 14.06 -3.31
CA VAL A 454 -9.60 15.35 -3.07
C VAL A 454 -8.82 16.19 -2.06
N ALA A 455 -8.42 15.61 -0.93
CA ALA A 455 -7.67 16.32 0.10
C ALA A 455 -6.32 16.85 -0.42
N ILE A 456 -5.57 16.03 -1.19
CA ILE A 456 -4.31 16.50 -1.79
C ILE A 456 -4.55 17.62 -2.82
N ALA A 457 -5.64 17.54 -3.59
CA ALA A 457 -6.04 18.62 -4.51
C ALA A 457 -6.29 19.92 -3.75
N GLN A 458 -7.00 19.86 -2.63
CA GLN A 458 -7.24 21.02 -1.76
C GLN A 458 -5.95 21.55 -1.16
N CYS A 459 -5.05 20.69 -0.66
CA CYS A 459 -3.74 21.11 -0.16
C CYS A 459 -2.93 21.86 -1.23
N LEU A 460 -2.87 21.32 -2.42
CA LEU A 460 -2.15 21.93 -3.55
C LEU A 460 -2.80 23.25 -4.02
N LEU A 461 -4.11 23.39 -3.90
CA LEU A 461 -4.85 24.60 -4.28
C LEU A 461 -4.99 25.61 -3.15
N SER A 462 -4.59 25.29 -1.91
CA SER A 462 -4.73 26.15 -0.73
C SER A 462 -3.90 27.44 -0.78
N GLY A 463 -2.90 27.51 -1.67
CA GLY A 463 -1.94 28.63 -1.70
C GLY A 463 -0.99 28.64 -0.51
N ALA A 464 -0.86 27.54 0.20
CA ALA A 464 0.11 27.40 1.27
C ALA A 464 1.54 27.38 0.72
N ALA A 465 2.47 27.93 1.48
CA ALA A 465 3.90 27.87 1.16
C ALA A 465 4.53 26.55 1.58
N VAL A 466 3.90 25.84 2.53
CA VAL A 466 4.37 24.56 3.07
C VAL A 466 3.21 23.58 3.12
N ILE A 467 3.41 22.36 2.61
CA ILE A 467 2.50 21.24 2.77
C ILE A 467 3.11 20.26 3.77
N VAL A 468 2.34 19.93 4.81
CA VAL A 468 2.71 18.94 5.83
C VAL A 468 1.84 17.71 5.66
N LEU A 469 2.48 16.53 5.53
CA LEU A 469 1.81 15.26 5.25
C LEU A 469 2.24 14.22 6.30
N ASP A 470 1.28 13.57 6.92
CA ASP A 470 1.53 12.43 7.82
C ASP A 470 0.93 11.17 7.20
N GLU A 471 1.79 10.23 6.79
CA GLU A 471 1.46 8.97 6.12
C GLU A 471 0.44 9.12 4.96
N PRO A 472 0.69 10.02 3.99
CA PRO A 472 -0.31 10.35 2.97
C PRO A 472 -0.53 9.21 1.97
N THR A 473 0.38 8.25 1.90
CA THR A 473 0.30 7.09 0.99
C THR A 473 -0.55 5.96 1.54
N ASN A 474 -0.86 5.97 2.85
CA ASN A 474 -1.71 4.97 3.47
C ASN A 474 -3.09 4.92 2.79
N HIS A 475 -3.53 3.73 2.43
CA HIS A 475 -4.81 3.48 1.73
C HIS A 475 -4.91 4.02 0.31
N LEU A 476 -3.82 4.58 -0.27
CA LEU A 476 -3.76 4.94 -1.68
C LEU A 476 -3.39 3.73 -2.52
N ASP A 477 -4.03 3.60 -3.68
CA ASP A 477 -3.51 2.69 -4.70
C ASP A 477 -2.24 3.27 -5.36
N ILE A 478 -1.44 2.39 -5.96
CA ILE A 478 -0.16 2.74 -6.60
C ILE A 478 -0.33 3.89 -7.60
N THR A 479 -1.42 3.91 -8.36
CA THR A 479 -1.70 4.95 -9.35
C THR A 479 -1.94 6.31 -8.68
N SER A 480 -2.74 6.33 -7.60
CA SER A 480 -3.02 7.56 -6.82
C SER A 480 -1.75 8.08 -6.14
N THR A 481 -0.91 7.18 -5.61
CA THR A 481 0.39 7.54 -5.03
C THR A 481 1.32 8.16 -6.08
N GLN A 482 1.41 7.60 -7.28
CA GLN A 482 2.23 8.16 -8.38
C GLN A 482 1.74 9.55 -8.82
N VAL A 483 0.43 9.78 -8.83
CA VAL A 483 -0.14 11.11 -9.12
C VAL A 483 0.25 12.12 -8.04
N MET A 484 0.15 11.72 -6.77
CA MET A 484 0.54 12.56 -5.63
C MET A 484 2.04 12.89 -5.67
N GLU A 485 2.90 11.89 -5.91
CA GLU A 485 4.35 12.10 -6.08
C GLU A 485 4.66 13.18 -7.11
N ARG A 486 4.09 13.05 -8.31
CA ARG A 486 4.30 14.02 -9.38
C ARG A 486 3.82 15.41 -8.98
N ALA A 487 2.66 15.50 -8.35
CA ALA A 487 2.11 16.76 -7.91
C ALA A 487 2.98 17.45 -6.85
N LEU A 488 3.49 16.69 -5.86
CA LEU A 488 4.35 17.21 -4.80
C LEU A 488 5.77 17.53 -5.27
N THR A 489 6.33 16.74 -6.20
CA THR A 489 7.64 17.02 -6.81
C THR A 489 7.67 18.39 -7.49
N HIS A 490 6.58 18.75 -8.18
CA HIS A 490 6.47 20.03 -8.90
C HIS A 490 5.88 21.16 -8.05
N PHE A 491 5.55 20.91 -6.78
CA PHE A 491 5.07 21.94 -5.88
C PHE A 491 6.17 22.99 -5.62
N PRO A 492 5.96 24.28 -5.85
CA PRO A 492 7.00 25.31 -5.73
C PRO A 492 7.32 25.72 -4.30
N GLY A 493 6.49 25.36 -3.31
CA GLY A 493 6.72 25.53 -1.89
C GLY A 493 7.53 24.39 -1.29
N ALA A 494 7.62 24.33 0.04
CA ALA A 494 8.27 23.23 0.74
C ALA A 494 7.27 22.11 1.10
N VAL A 495 7.78 20.89 1.21
CA VAL A 495 7.01 19.71 1.64
C VAL A 495 7.72 19.08 2.83
N VAL A 496 6.98 18.83 3.90
CA VAL A 496 7.41 18.01 5.03
C VAL A 496 6.52 16.78 5.09
N VAL A 497 7.09 15.60 5.00
CA VAL A 497 6.31 14.36 4.94
C VAL A 497 6.83 13.31 5.90
N VAL A 498 5.94 12.68 6.65
CA VAL A 498 6.17 11.40 7.32
C VAL A 498 5.68 10.31 6.39
N SER A 499 6.51 9.34 6.03
CA SER A 499 6.08 8.19 5.24
C SER A 499 6.99 6.98 5.47
N HIS A 500 6.38 5.81 5.40
CA HIS A 500 7.06 4.52 5.37
C HIS A 500 7.26 3.98 3.94
N ASP A 501 6.65 4.61 2.93
CA ASP A 501 6.85 4.27 1.52
C ASP A 501 8.20 4.80 1.03
N ARG A 502 9.19 3.91 0.94
CA ARG A 502 10.56 4.25 0.53
C ARG A 502 10.64 4.79 -0.88
N PHE A 503 9.87 4.22 -1.83
CA PHE A 503 9.82 4.75 -3.20
C PHE A 503 9.29 6.18 -3.24
N PHE A 504 8.31 6.47 -2.40
CA PHE A 504 7.76 7.81 -2.28
C PHE A 504 8.80 8.77 -1.71
N VAL A 505 9.49 8.36 -0.64
CA VAL A 505 10.53 9.15 0.01
C VAL A 505 11.72 9.36 -0.93
N ASP A 506 12.27 8.32 -1.55
CA ASP A 506 13.42 8.40 -2.46
C ASP A 506 13.14 9.30 -3.67
N LYS A 507 11.89 9.34 -4.13
CA LYS A 507 11.52 10.14 -5.30
C LYS A 507 11.20 11.59 -4.97
N LEU A 508 10.74 11.84 -3.74
CA LEU A 508 10.28 13.17 -3.32
C LEU A 508 11.32 13.92 -2.52
N ALA A 509 12.01 13.27 -1.57
CA ALA A 509 12.79 13.92 -0.55
C ALA A 509 14.23 14.24 -0.99
N ASP A 510 14.69 15.43 -0.63
CA ASP A 510 16.10 15.85 -0.75
C ASP A 510 16.84 15.67 0.58
N ARG A 511 16.10 15.75 1.70
CA ARG A 511 16.60 15.73 3.07
C ARG A 511 15.77 14.77 3.92
N LEU A 512 16.41 14.02 4.82
CA LEU A 512 15.79 13.10 5.76
C LEU A 512 16.02 13.55 7.19
N LEU A 513 14.97 13.55 8.00
CA LEU A 513 15.04 13.63 9.46
C LEU A 513 14.82 12.22 10.02
N SER A 514 15.90 11.58 10.47
CA SER A 514 15.89 10.21 10.98
C SER A 514 15.77 10.20 12.50
N PHE A 515 14.69 9.61 13.03
CA PHE A 515 14.54 9.33 14.45
C PHE A 515 15.33 8.06 14.79
N GLU A 516 16.42 8.21 15.55
CA GLU A 516 17.34 7.09 15.89
C GLU A 516 17.08 6.46 17.28
N GLY A 517 16.00 6.91 17.97
CA GLY A 517 15.69 6.53 19.34
C GLY A 517 16.26 7.50 20.37
N ASP A 518 15.90 7.32 21.65
CA ASP A 518 16.33 8.12 22.82
C ASP A 518 16.23 9.64 22.62
N GLY A 519 15.25 10.10 21.84
CA GLY A 519 15.04 11.52 21.54
C GLY A 519 16.01 12.11 20.52
N ARG A 520 16.89 11.32 19.92
CA ARG A 520 17.85 11.78 18.93
C ARG A 520 17.23 11.80 17.53
N VAL A 521 17.23 12.98 16.89
CA VAL A 521 16.85 13.16 15.49
C VAL A 521 18.04 13.68 14.71
N VAL A 522 18.39 12.98 13.63
CA VAL A 522 19.56 13.30 12.80
C VAL A 522 19.12 13.66 11.40
N GLU A 523 19.61 14.77 10.89
CA GLU A 523 19.41 15.15 9.50
C GLU A 523 20.44 14.48 8.59
N LYS A 524 19.96 13.89 7.48
CA LYS A 524 20.77 13.19 6.48
C LYS A 524 20.34 13.61 5.07
N PRO A 525 21.24 13.61 4.06
CA PRO A 525 20.82 13.73 2.67
C PRO A 525 19.99 12.49 2.27
N ALA A 526 19.00 12.66 1.39
CA ALA A 526 18.13 11.55 0.98
C ALA A 526 18.84 10.56 0.03
N THR A 527 19.88 10.97 -0.67
CA THR A 527 20.58 10.12 -1.65
C THR A 527 21.30 8.93 -0.99
N GLY A 528 20.76 7.72 -1.20
CA GLY A 528 21.34 6.45 -0.75
C GLY A 528 21.20 6.13 0.74
N ALA A 529 20.25 6.74 1.43
CA ALA A 529 20.07 6.58 2.89
C ALA A 529 18.96 5.58 3.30
N LEU A 530 18.21 4.99 2.36
CA LEU A 530 17.09 4.07 2.62
C LEU A 530 17.35 2.63 2.14
#